data_50208582626590b36a670dac53a13fd4
#
_entry.id   50208582626590b36a670dac53a13fd4
#
_cell.length_a   1.000
_cell.length_b   1.000
_cell.length_c   1.000
_cell.angle_alpha   90.00
_cell.angle_beta   90.00
_cell.angle_gamma   90.00
#
_symmetry.space_group_name_H-M   'P 1'
#
loop_
_entity.id
_entity.type
_entity.pdbx_description
1 polymer ?
#
loop_
_entity_poly.entity_id
_entity_poly.type
_entity_poly.pdbx_seq_one_letter_code
_entity_poly.pdbx_strand_id
1 'polypeptide(L)'
;MRELRRKVGDLRAHVAAEGHRIFQSWRPEVHRPSFAASALNLAHYRALRHRDIRPLQRSLMRWGLSSLGRLEGRVLAGLDAVDAALERVAGGHGRPTARFPTERQFFRGEARLRAHALELFGPPSSGREGRILVTLSAEAASSPDHVLDLARRGMDIARINCAHDDEFVWATMIENLRRAERALGRQIRILMDIAGPKCRTAEVWTAADRKRVLPGDRLLLCRSAIPEGNRFPFGATCSMPEVIDRLAVGARVYVDDGRFAGRVDSIDEAGAVLLIERAKVHGAKLKPEKA
;
A
#
# COMPACT_ATOMS: atom_id res chain seq x y z
N MET A 1 -19.61 -0.45 36.50
CA MET A 1 -19.13 -1.68 35.85
C MET A 1 -20.20 -2.34 34.99
N ARG A 2 -21.40 -2.64 35.49
CA ARG A 2 -22.50 -3.27 34.71
C ARG A 2 -22.87 -2.46 33.46
N GLU A 3 -22.96 -1.12 33.54
CA GLU A 3 -23.25 -0.26 32.40
C GLU A 3 -22.13 -0.31 31.35
N LEU A 4 -20.87 -0.32 31.77
CA LEU A 4 -19.73 -0.41 30.86
C LEU A 4 -19.73 -1.76 30.09
N ARG A 5 -20.04 -2.86 30.80
CA ARG A 5 -20.20 -4.17 30.19
C ARG A 5 -21.36 -4.17 29.17
N ARG A 6 -22.50 -3.58 29.50
CA ARG A 6 -23.61 -3.44 28.57
C ARG A 6 -23.19 -2.71 27.28
N LYS A 7 -22.47 -1.57 27.42
CA LYS A 7 -21.95 -0.83 26.24
C LYS A 7 -21.02 -1.67 25.38
N VAL A 8 -20.15 -2.50 25.96
CA VAL A 8 -19.29 -3.42 25.23
C VAL A 8 -20.12 -4.51 24.54
N GLY A 9 -21.10 -5.07 25.22
CA GLY A 9 -22.03 -6.07 24.65
C GLY A 9 -22.84 -5.52 23.47
N ASP A 10 -23.38 -4.31 23.61
CA ASP A 10 -24.12 -3.62 22.54
C ASP A 10 -23.23 -3.33 21.32
N LEU A 11 -21.98 -2.88 21.55
CA LEU A 11 -21.00 -2.71 20.49
C LEU A 11 -20.67 -4.01 19.78
N ARG A 12 -20.43 -5.08 20.57
CA ARG A 12 -20.14 -6.41 20.02
C ARG A 12 -21.27 -6.94 19.14
N ALA A 13 -22.51 -6.84 19.64
CA ALA A 13 -23.70 -7.27 18.88
C ALA A 13 -23.84 -6.51 17.57
N HIS A 14 -23.69 -5.19 17.64
CA HIS A 14 -23.71 -4.33 16.44
C HIS A 14 -22.62 -4.71 15.42
N VAL A 15 -21.37 -4.84 15.90
CA VAL A 15 -20.23 -5.19 15.04
C VAL A 15 -20.39 -6.55 14.39
N ALA A 16 -20.94 -7.54 15.14
CA ALA A 16 -21.21 -8.86 14.61
C ALA A 16 -22.30 -8.83 13.52
N ALA A 17 -23.42 -8.17 13.78
CA ALA A 17 -24.54 -8.10 12.84
C ALA A 17 -24.17 -7.30 11.58
N GLU A 18 -23.66 -6.07 11.75
CA GLU A 18 -23.28 -5.20 10.64
C GLU A 18 -22.11 -5.78 9.84
N GLY A 19 -21.11 -6.33 10.51
CA GLY A 19 -19.98 -6.98 9.85
C GLY A 19 -20.43 -8.21 9.05
N HIS A 20 -21.37 -8.99 9.56
CA HIS A 20 -21.93 -10.10 8.78
C HIS A 20 -22.67 -9.59 7.53
N ARG A 21 -23.48 -8.53 7.65
CA ARG A 21 -24.18 -7.90 6.52
C ARG A 21 -23.18 -7.41 5.46
N ILE A 22 -22.12 -6.74 5.87
CA ILE A 22 -21.03 -6.28 4.97
C ILE A 22 -20.36 -7.49 4.30
N PHE A 23 -20.04 -8.53 5.07
CA PHE A 23 -19.40 -9.73 4.51
C PHE A 23 -20.29 -10.44 3.47
N GLN A 24 -21.60 -10.50 3.68
CA GLN A 24 -22.52 -11.10 2.70
C GLN A 24 -22.49 -10.34 1.36
N SER A 25 -22.35 -9.02 1.37
CA SER A 25 -22.21 -8.25 0.12
C SER A 25 -20.85 -8.49 -0.60
N TRP A 26 -19.82 -8.90 0.13
CA TRP A 26 -18.51 -9.23 -0.45
C TRP A 26 -18.35 -10.70 -0.84
N ARG A 27 -19.20 -11.56 -0.31
CA ARG A 27 -19.07 -13.02 -0.46
C ARG A 27 -18.93 -13.48 -1.92
N PRO A 28 -19.64 -12.93 -2.91
CA PRO A 28 -19.46 -13.31 -4.31
C PRO A 28 -18.04 -13.09 -4.84
N GLU A 29 -17.34 -12.08 -4.32
CA GLU A 29 -15.96 -11.73 -4.72
C GLU A 29 -14.89 -12.52 -3.95
N VAL A 30 -15.28 -13.29 -2.93
CA VAL A 30 -14.34 -14.07 -2.12
C VAL A 30 -14.17 -15.46 -2.72
N HIS A 31 -13.32 -15.58 -3.73
CA HIS A 31 -13.09 -16.82 -4.48
C HIS A 31 -12.27 -17.87 -3.70
N ARG A 32 -11.45 -17.45 -2.73
CA ARG A 32 -10.62 -18.37 -1.94
C ARG A 32 -11.28 -18.69 -0.59
N PRO A 33 -11.73 -19.94 -0.35
CA PRO A 33 -12.36 -20.32 0.92
C PRO A 33 -11.47 -20.02 2.15
N SER A 34 -10.16 -20.20 2.02
CA SER A 34 -9.20 -19.90 3.10
C SER A 34 -9.17 -18.40 3.47
N PHE A 35 -9.57 -17.51 2.59
CA PHE A 35 -9.63 -16.07 2.83
C PHE A 35 -10.94 -15.63 3.51
N ALA A 36 -12.02 -16.42 3.45
CA ALA A 36 -13.34 -16.03 3.94
C ALA A 36 -13.34 -15.55 5.40
N ALA A 37 -12.59 -16.24 6.28
CA ALA A 37 -12.50 -15.84 7.69
C ALA A 37 -11.76 -14.51 7.88
N SER A 38 -10.78 -14.18 7.03
CA SER A 38 -10.07 -12.90 7.05
C SER A 38 -10.97 -11.78 6.52
N ALA A 39 -11.69 -12.03 5.43
CA ALA A 39 -12.69 -11.11 4.89
C ALA A 39 -13.81 -10.81 5.89
N LEU A 40 -14.32 -11.82 6.61
CA LEU A 40 -15.30 -11.61 7.66
C LEU A 40 -14.74 -10.75 8.81
N ASN A 41 -13.51 -11.01 9.26
CA ASN A 41 -12.88 -10.15 10.28
C ASN A 41 -12.67 -8.71 9.79
N LEU A 42 -12.31 -8.52 8.52
CA LEU A 42 -12.23 -7.19 7.90
C LEU A 42 -13.59 -6.48 7.87
N ALA A 43 -14.66 -7.21 7.58
CA ALA A 43 -16.02 -6.68 7.62
C ALA A 43 -16.42 -6.23 9.04
N HIS A 44 -16.09 -7.03 10.08
CA HIS A 44 -16.25 -6.63 11.48
C HIS A 44 -15.42 -5.39 11.81
N TYR A 45 -14.18 -5.32 11.33
CA TYR A 45 -13.33 -4.15 11.54
C TYR A 45 -13.93 -2.89 10.90
N ARG A 46 -14.45 -3.00 9.69
CA ARG A 46 -15.15 -1.90 9.01
C ARG A 46 -16.37 -1.44 9.81
N ALA A 47 -17.22 -2.38 10.29
CA ALA A 47 -18.37 -2.07 11.13
C ALA A 47 -17.96 -1.33 12.41
N LEU A 48 -16.87 -1.75 13.06
CA LEU A 48 -16.32 -1.10 14.23
C LEU A 48 -15.84 0.33 13.91
N ARG A 49 -15.13 0.53 12.81
CA ARG A 49 -14.56 1.83 12.41
C ARG A 49 -15.60 2.88 12.03
N HIS A 50 -16.81 2.49 11.69
CA HIS A 50 -17.93 3.39 11.44
C HIS A 50 -18.59 3.90 12.75
N ARG A 51 -18.09 3.49 13.92
CA ARG A 51 -18.61 3.93 15.22
C ARG A 51 -17.58 4.78 15.94
N ASP A 52 -18.03 5.85 16.58
CA ASP A 52 -17.18 6.59 17.53
C ASP A 52 -17.17 5.85 18.87
N ILE A 53 -16.08 5.13 19.12
CA ILE A 53 -15.88 4.36 20.35
C ILE A 53 -14.95 5.08 21.35
N ARG A 54 -14.51 6.31 21.07
CA ARG A 54 -13.58 7.06 21.94
C ARG A 54 -14.07 7.20 23.38
N PRO A 55 -15.36 7.51 23.65
CA PRO A 55 -15.85 7.54 25.02
C PRO A 55 -15.76 6.19 25.73
N LEU A 56 -16.05 5.09 25.01
CA LEU A 56 -15.91 3.74 25.54
C LEU A 56 -14.44 3.39 25.81
N GLN A 57 -13.54 3.73 24.90
CA GLN A 57 -12.10 3.53 25.05
C GLN A 57 -11.56 4.19 26.33
N ARG A 58 -11.90 5.46 26.55
CA ARG A 58 -11.50 6.18 27.78
C ARG A 58 -12.04 5.50 29.04
N SER A 59 -13.28 5.02 28.99
CA SER A 59 -13.88 4.31 30.13
C SER A 59 -13.18 2.99 30.43
N LEU A 60 -12.78 2.23 29.39
CA LEU A 60 -12.05 0.97 29.54
C LEU A 60 -10.62 1.20 30.09
N MET A 61 -9.91 2.19 29.57
CA MET A 61 -8.55 2.54 30.00
C MET A 61 -8.48 2.87 31.49
N ARG A 62 -9.49 3.54 32.03
CA ARG A 62 -9.59 3.85 33.47
C ARG A 62 -9.57 2.60 34.35
N TRP A 63 -10.02 1.46 33.83
CA TRP A 63 -10.04 0.18 34.54
C TRP A 63 -8.85 -0.71 34.20
N GLY A 64 -7.83 -0.19 33.52
CA GLY A 64 -6.67 -0.98 33.06
C GLY A 64 -7.02 -2.02 32.00
N LEU A 65 -8.19 -1.91 31.35
CA LEU A 65 -8.61 -2.82 30.29
C LEU A 65 -8.15 -2.35 28.92
N SER A 66 -8.16 -3.27 27.95
CA SER A 66 -7.84 -2.95 26.57
C SER A 66 -8.72 -1.80 26.06
N SER A 67 -8.08 -0.77 25.47
CA SER A 67 -8.76 0.34 24.83
C SER A 67 -9.42 -0.01 23.48
N LEU A 68 -9.41 -1.26 23.06
CA LEU A 68 -9.91 -1.70 21.77
C LEU A 68 -9.22 -0.99 20.58
N GLY A 69 -7.98 -0.54 20.76
CA GLY A 69 -7.24 0.24 19.77
C GLY A 69 -6.51 -0.59 18.71
N ARG A 70 -6.27 -1.88 18.99
CA ARG A 70 -5.53 -2.80 18.08
C ARG A 70 -6.34 -4.09 17.90
N LEU A 71 -7.45 -3.97 17.16
CA LEU A 71 -8.37 -5.08 16.91
C LEU A 71 -8.32 -5.62 15.49
N GLU A 72 -7.45 -5.11 14.62
CA GLU A 72 -7.43 -5.41 13.18
C GLU A 72 -7.46 -6.92 12.89
N GLY A 73 -6.65 -7.69 13.59
CA GLY A 73 -6.56 -9.13 13.41
C GLY A 73 -7.56 -9.97 14.23
N ARG A 74 -8.38 -9.34 15.13
CA ARG A 74 -9.14 -10.06 16.16
C ARG A 74 -10.36 -9.31 16.72
N VAL A 75 -11.17 -8.72 15.84
CA VAL A 75 -12.23 -7.79 16.26
C VAL A 75 -13.17 -8.38 17.30
N LEU A 76 -13.87 -9.46 16.97
CA LEU A 76 -14.81 -10.08 17.92
C LEU A 76 -14.11 -10.70 19.11
N ALA A 77 -12.98 -11.39 18.89
CA ALA A 77 -12.24 -12.00 19.99
C ALA A 77 -11.72 -10.93 21.00
N GLY A 78 -11.32 -9.74 20.50
CA GLY A 78 -10.94 -8.63 21.39
C GLY A 78 -12.12 -8.08 22.19
N LEU A 79 -13.29 -7.94 21.59
CA LEU A 79 -14.52 -7.55 22.29
C LEU A 79 -14.97 -8.61 23.32
N ASP A 80 -14.91 -9.89 22.95
CA ASP A 80 -15.22 -11.01 23.83
C ASP A 80 -14.30 -11.05 25.06
N ALA A 81 -12.99 -10.80 24.85
CA ALA A 81 -12.02 -10.76 25.95
C ALA A 81 -12.32 -9.63 26.95
N VAL A 82 -12.68 -8.45 26.44
CA VAL A 82 -13.03 -7.31 27.28
C VAL A 82 -14.35 -7.54 28.01
N ASP A 83 -15.37 -8.10 27.36
CA ASP A 83 -16.64 -8.44 28.01
C ASP A 83 -16.43 -9.46 29.16
N ALA A 84 -15.66 -10.53 28.88
CA ALA A 84 -15.32 -11.53 29.89
C ALA A 84 -14.54 -10.94 31.07
N ALA A 85 -13.60 -10.03 30.83
CA ALA A 85 -12.88 -9.32 31.89
C ALA A 85 -13.81 -8.45 32.73
N LEU A 86 -14.69 -7.68 32.09
CA LEU A 86 -15.68 -6.83 32.77
C LEU A 86 -16.64 -7.64 33.63
N GLU A 87 -17.05 -8.81 33.18
CA GLU A 87 -17.90 -9.71 33.99
C GLU A 87 -17.19 -10.15 35.26
N ARG A 88 -15.90 -10.52 35.18
CA ARG A 88 -15.10 -10.93 36.34
C ARG A 88 -14.94 -9.79 37.34
N VAL A 89 -14.60 -8.59 36.84
CA VAL A 89 -14.42 -7.40 37.69
C VAL A 89 -15.74 -6.93 38.32
N ALA A 90 -16.87 -7.16 37.65
CA ALA A 90 -18.19 -6.81 38.20
C ALA A 90 -18.64 -7.68 39.38
N GLY A 91 -17.91 -8.73 39.73
CA GLY A 91 -18.22 -9.59 40.86
C GLY A 91 -19.51 -10.42 40.70
N GLY A 92 -19.78 -10.90 39.51
CA GLY A 92 -20.98 -11.70 39.22
C GLY A 92 -21.01 -12.99 40.08
N HIS A 93 -22.03 -13.12 40.94
CA HIS A 93 -22.29 -14.33 41.68
C HIS A 93 -23.05 -15.31 40.76
N GLY A 94 -22.36 -16.24 40.16
CA GLY A 94 -22.97 -17.23 39.28
C GLY A 94 -22.01 -17.79 38.22
N ARG A 95 -22.52 -18.70 37.38
CA ARG A 95 -21.71 -19.24 36.29
C ARG A 95 -21.46 -18.14 35.24
N PRO A 96 -20.19 -17.87 34.90
CA PRO A 96 -19.88 -16.83 33.92
C PRO A 96 -20.58 -17.05 32.60
N THR A 97 -21.21 -16.01 32.06
CA THR A 97 -21.90 -16.05 30.75
C THR A 97 -20.94 -15.71 29.61
N ALA A 98 -19.99 -14.79 29.86
CA ALA A 98 -18.95 -14.45 28.89
C ALA A 98 -17.74 -15.36 29.06
N ARG A 99 -17.21 -15.83 27.93
CA ARG A 99 -16.01 -16.68 27.90
C ARG A 99 -14.86 -15.93 27.27
N PHE A 100 -13.68 -16.05 27.89
CA PHE A 100 -12.46 -15.61 27.23
C PHE A 100 -12.23 -16.42 25.95
N PRO A 101 -11.84 -15.78 24.84
CA PRO A 101 -11.36 -16.52 23.69
C PRO A 101 -10.12 -17.33 24.08
N THR A 102 -9.96 -18.51 23.49
CA THR A 102 -8.70 -19.23 23.64
C THR A 102 -7.55 -18.46 22.98
N GLU A 103 -6.32 -18.69 23.42
CA GLU A 103 -5.14 -18.08 22.83
C GLU A 103 -5.09 -18.25 21.29
N ARG A 104 -5.39 -19.47 20.82
CA ARG A 104 -5.47 -19.77 19.38
C ARG A 104 -6.55 -18.94 18.66
N GLN A 105 -7.70 -18.71 19.28
CA GLN A 105 -8.75 -17.86 18.69
C GLN A 105 -8.33 -16.41 18.65
N PHE A 106 -7.71 -15.94 19.74
CA PHE A 106 -7.29 -14.54 19.87
C PHE A 106 -6.18 -14.16 18.90
N PHE A 107 -5.16 -15.00 18.75
CA PHE A 107 -4.00 -14.76 17.87
C PHE A 107 -4.11 -15.37 16.48
N ARG A 108 -5.28 -15.88 16.10
CA ARG A 108 -5.50 -16.55 14.82
C ARG A 108 -5.11 -15.68 13.59
N GLY A 109 -5.40 -14.38 13.64
CA GLY A 109 -5.06 -13.44 12.54
C GLY A 109 -3.56 -13.28 12.38
N GLU A 110 -2.86 -13.12 13.48
CA GLU A 110 -1.38 -12.98 13.50
C GLU A 110 -0.70 -14.28 13.03
N ALA A 111 -1.17 -15.42 13.50
CA ALA A 111 -0.65 -16.73 13.07
C ALA A 111 -0.81 -16.94 11.56
N ARG A 112 -1.95 -16.54 10.98
CA ARG A 112 -2.16 -16.59 9.53
C ARG A 112 -1.25 -15.65 8.77
N LEU A 113 -1.11 -14.40 9.23
CA LEU A 113 -0.21 -13.44 8.60
C LEU A 113 1.23 -13.96 8.59
N ARG A 114 1.67 -14.53 9.73
CA ARG A 114 3.00 -15.13 9.84
C ARG A 114 3.16 -16.33 8.89
N ALA A 115 2.16 -17.21 8.79
CA ALA A 115 2.20 -18.34 7.87
C ALA A 115 2.29 -17.89 6.40
N HIS A 116 1.48 -16.93 5.98
CA HIS A 116 1.54 -16.39 4.63
C HIS A 116 2.86 -15.64 4.35
N ALA A 117 3.38 -14.92 5.33
CA ALA A 117 4.69 -14.26 5.18
C ALA A 117 5.82 -15.28 5.02
N LEU A 118 5.77 -16.41 5.75
CA LEU A 118 6.73 -17.52 5.58
C LEU A 118 6.61 -18.19 4.21
N GLU A 119 5.38 -18.42 3.74
CA GLU A 119 5.11 -19.03 2.44
C GLU A 119 5.64 -18.15 1.29
N LEU A 120 5.32 -16.86 1.32
CA LEU A 120 5.70 -15.93 0.25
C LEU A 120 7.18 -15.56 0.26
N PHE A 121 7.70 -15.21 1.43
CA PHE A 121 9.02 -14.59 1.56
C PHE A 121 10.07 -15.50 2.17
N GLY A 122 9.70 -16.72 2.58
CA GLY A 122 10.60 -17.63 3.30
C GLY A 122 10.84 -17.22 4.76
N PRO A 123 11.66 -18.01 5.49
CA PRO A 123 12.06 -17.70 6.85
C PRO A 123 12.88 -16.41 6.89
N PRO A 124 12.73 -15.58 7.95
CA PRO A 124 13.60 -14.43 8.13
C PRO A 124 15.03 -14.89 8.48
N SER A 125 16.01 -14.06 8.16
CA SER A 125 17.38 -14.29 8.63
C SER A 125 17.46 -14.26 10.15
N SER A 126 18.42 -14.98 10.72
CA SER A 126 18.62 -15.05 12.18
C SER A 126 18.72 -13.66 12.82
N GLY A 127 18.06 -13.49 13.96
CA GLY A 127 18.10 -12.28 14.77
C GLY A 127 17.13 -11.17 14.37
N ARG A 128 16.24 -11.38 13.39
CA ARG A 128 15.19 -10.40 13.02
C ARG A 128 13.91 -11.07 12.53
N GLU A 129 12.77 -10.40 12.66
CA GLU A 129 11.50 -10.86 12.10
C GLU A 129 11.24 -10.26 10.70
N GLY A 130 11.76 -9.07 10.42
CA GLY A 130 11.63 -8.39 9.13
C GLY A 130 12.51 -9.03 8.05
N ARG A 131 12.07 -8.96 6.78
CA ARG A 131 12.85 -9.37 5.61
C ARG A 131 13.43 -8.14 4.93
N ILE A 132 14.65 -8.25 4.44
CA ILE A 132 15.29 -7.21 3.64
C ILE A 132 15.04 -7.52 2.17
N LEU A 133 14.29 -6.64 1.51
CA LEU A 133 14.10 -6.64 0.07
C LEU A 133 15.06 -5.62 -0.55
N VAL A 134 15.88 -6.07 -1.48
CA VAL A 134 16.82 -5.22 -2.24
C VAL A 134 16.37 -5.18 -3.69
N THR A 135 16.15 -3.99 -4.23
CA THR A 135 16.00 -3.82 -5.69
C THR A 135 17.37 -3.85 -6.33
N LEU A 136 17.58 -4.80 -7.23
CA LEU A 136 18.84 -4.95 -7.94
C LEU A 136 19.02 -3.82 -8.96
N SER A 137 20.25 -3.31 -9.07
CA SER A 137 20.70 -2.44 -10.16
C SER A 137 21.29 -3.30 -11.30
N ALA A 138 21.52 -2.72 -12.46
CA ALA A 138 22.18 -3.37 -13.59
C ALA A 138 23.56 -3.96 -13.21
N GLU A 139 24.24 -3.41 -12.19
CA GLU A 139 25.49 -3.96 -11.65
C GLU A 139 25.35 -5.42 -11.15
N ALA A 140 24.15 -5.81 -10.70
CA ALA A 140 23.90 -7.18 -10.27
C ALA A 140 24.01 -8.22 -11.40
N ALA A 141 23.88 -7.80 -12.66
CA ALA A 141 24.16 -8.67 -13.81
C ALA A 141 25.66 -8.78 -14.08
N SER A 142 26.41 -7.67 -14.00
CA SER A 142 27.85 -7.64 -14.35
C SER A 142 28.77 -8.08 -13.21
N SER A 143 28.31 -8.08 -11.95
CA SER A 143 29.12 -8.40 -10.77
C SER A 143 28.47 -9.45 -9.87
N PRO A 144 28.84 -10.74 -10.02
CA PRO A 144 28.41 -11.80 -9.10
C PRO A 144 28.80 -11.54 -7.64
N ASP A 145 29.97 -10.92 -7.42
CA ASP A 145 30.49 -10.60 -6.09
C ASP A 145 29.64 -9.54 -5.39
N HIS A 146 29.11 -8.56 -6.14
CA HIS A 146 28.17 -7.59 -5.60
C HIS A 146 26.89 -8.27 -5.07
N VAL A 147 26.33 -9.21 -5.84
CA VAL A 147 25.16 -9.99 -5.42
C VAL A 147 25.45 -10.84 -4.19
N LEU A 148 26.63 -11.47 -4.15
CA LEU A 148 27.05 -12.27 -3.01
C LEU A 148 27.24 -11.41 -1.73
N ASP A 149 27.80 -10.21 -1.87
CA ASP A 149 27.95 -9.26 -0.74
C ASP A 149 26.59 -8.81 -0.20
N LEU A 150 25.65 -8.43 -1.07
CA LEU A 150 24.27 -8.13 -0.67
C LEU A 150 23.62 -9.30 0.09
N ALA A 151 23.80 -10.51 -0.42
CA ALA A 151 23.29 -11.71 0.21
C ALA A 151 23.92 -11.96 1.59
N ARG A 152 25.24 -11.79 1.75
CA ARG A 152 25.96 -11.90 3.03
C ARG A 152 25.49 -10.87 4.05
N ARG A 153 25.18 -9.65 3.62
CA ARG A 153 24.62 -8.57 4.45
C ARG A 153 23.16 -8.80 4.82
N GLY A 154 22.55 -9.88 4.36
CA GLY A 154 21.23 -10.32 4.81
C GLY A 154 20.07 -9.96 3.88
N MET A 155 20.32 -9.79 2.59
CA MET A 155 19.23 -9.70 1.60
C MET A 155 18.44 -11.01 1.60
N ASP A 156 17.15 -10.95 1.89
CA ASP A 156 16.24 -12.11 1.85
C ASP A 156 15.49 -12.19 0.52
N ILE A 157 15.21 -11.05 -0.07
CA ILE A 157 14.41 -10.94 -1.30
C ILE A 157 15.15 -10.02 -2.27
N ALA A 158 15.37 -10.50 -3.48
CA ALA A 158 15.89 -9.71 -4.59
C ALA A 158 14.73 -9.28 -5.49
N ARG A 159 14.52 -7.96 -5.66
CA ARG A 159 13.54 -7.42 -6.59
C ARG A 159 14.23 -7.03 -7.89
N ILE A 160 13.79 -7.61 -9.00
CA ILE A 160 14.14 -7.23 -10.36
C ILE A 160 13.02 -6.33 -10.88
N ASN A 161 13.34 -5.08 -11.19
CA ASN A 161 12.36 -4.13 -11.74
C ASN A 161 12.32 -4.26 -13.27
N CYS A 162 11.35 -4.99 -13.79
CA CYS A 162 11.19 -5.24 -15.22
C CYS A 162 10.73 -4.01 -16.04
N ALA A 163 10.66 -2.83 -15.43
CA ALA A 163 10.54 -1.57 -16.17
C ALA A 163 11.88 -1.06 -16.73
N HIS A 164 12.99 -1.70 -16.38
CA HIS A 164 14.35 -1.38 -16.79
C HIS A 164 15.03 -2.66 -17.25
N ASP A 165 16.07 -2.48 -18.06
CA ASP A 165 16.86 -3.59 -18.62
C ASP A 165 16.01 -4.53 -19.51
N ASP A 166 16.56 -5.67 -19.91
CA ASP A 166 15.95 -6.66 -20.76
C ASP A 166 16.03 -8.08 -20.16
N GLU A 167 15.47 -9.05 -20.87
CA GLU A 167 15.40 -10.43 -20.41
C GLU A 167 16.77 -11.08 -20.22
N PHE A 168 17.79 -10.69 -21.00
CA PHE A 168 19.15 -11.22 -20.86
C PHE A 168 19.81 -10.72 -19.57
N VAL A 169 19.63 -9.44 -19.28
CA VAL A 169 20.12 -8.83 -18.04
C VAL A 169 19.41 -9.45 -16.84
N TRP A 170 18.09 -9.60 -16.87
CA TRP A 170 17.34 -10.23 -15.78
C TRP A 170 17.74 -11.69 -15.58
N ALA A 171 17.93 -12.48 -16.64
CA ALA A 171 18.40 -13.85 -16.55
C ALA A 171 19.79 -13.93 -15.89
N THR A 172 20.70 -13.04 -16.26
CA THR A 172 22.05 -12.98 -15.67
C THR A 172 22.00 -12.60 -14.19
N MET A 173 21.13 -11.65 -13.79
CA MET A 173 20.89 -11.32 -12.38
C MET A 173 20.41 -12.57 -11.60
N ILE A 174 19.48 -13.34 -12.19
CA ILE A 174 18.96 -14.57 -11.58
C ILE A 174 20.07 -15.60 -11.42
N GLU A 175 20.92 -15.80 -12.42
CA GLU A 175 22.06 -16.72 -12.33
C GLU A 175 23.02 -16.34 -11.19
N ASN A 176 23.33 -15.05 -11.07
CA ASN A 176 24.19 -14.54 -10.00
C ASN A 176 23.55 -14.75 -8.61
N LEU A 177 22.22 -14.57 -8.50
CA LEU A 177 21.47 -14.90 -7.28
C LEU A 177 21.56 -16.39 -6.95
N ARG A 178 21.40 -17.29 -7.95
CA ARG A 178 21.53 -18.74 -7.74
C ARG A 178 22.95 -19.17 -7.36
N ARG A 179 23.98 -18.45 -7.84
CA ARG A 179 25.38 -18.64 -7.36
C ARG A 179 25.53 -18.24 -5.90
N ALA A 180 24.99 -17.08 -5.51
CA ALA A 180 25.04 -16.62 -4.12
C ALA A 180 24.28 -17.55 -3.18
N GLU A 181 23.11 -18.09 -3.59
CA GLU A 181 22.38 -19.11 -2.81
C GLU A 181 23.21 -20.37 -2.54
N ARG A 182 23.87 -20.89 -3.57
CA ARG A 182 24.76 -22.07 -3.43
C ARG A 182 25.92 -21.79 -2.49
N ALA A 183 26.53 -20.60 -2.62
CA ALA A 183 27.66 -20.21 -1.78
C ALA A 183 27.30 -20.05 -0.29
N LEU A 184 26.04 -19.63 -0.01
CA LEU A 184 25.58 -19.35 1.36
C LEU A 184 24.71 -20.47 1.96
N GLY A 185 24.34 -21.48 1.18
CA GLY A 185 23.46 -22.56 1.63
C GLY A 185 22.05 -22.10 2.02
N ARG A 186 21.57 -20.97 1.48
CA ARG A 186 20.23 -20.45 1.75
C ARG A 186 19.54 -19.89 0.51
N GLN A 187 18.22 -19.96 0.50
CA GLN A 187 17.42 -19.42 -0.60
C GLN A 187 17.25 -17.90 -0.48
N ILE A 188 17.21 -17.24 -1.64
CA ILE A 188 16.85 -15.83 -1.79
C ILE A 188 15.60 -15.79 -2.69
N ARG A 189 14.52 -15.20 -2.20
CA ARG A 189 13.32 -15.06 -3.02
C ARG A 189 13.56 -14.04 -4.12
N ILE A 190 13.11 -14.35 -5.33
CA ILE A 190 13.16 -13.43 -6.47
C ILE A 190 11.78 -12.90 -6.71
N LEU A 191 11.64 -11.58 -6.70
CA LEU A 191 10.45 -10.84 -7.05
C LEU A 191 10.69 -10.11 -8.36
N MET A 192 10.01 -10.52 -9.42
CA MET A 192 10.00 -9.79 -10.70
C MET A 192 8.80 -8.83 -10.70
N ASP A 193 9.11 -7.54 -10.73
CA ASP A 193 8.09 -6.47 -10.72
C ASP A 193 7.81 -6.06 -12.17
N ILE A 194 6.73 -6.60 -12.71
CA ILE A 194 6.32 -6.40 -14.09
C ILE A 194 5.83 -4.96 -14.28
N ALA A 195 6.42 -4.25 -15.26
CA ALA A 195 5.95 -2.94 -15.64
C ALA A 195 4.53 -3.01 -16.21
N GLY A 196 3.59 -2.40 -15.52
CA GLY A 196 2.28 -2.10 -16.09
C GLY A 196 2.35 -0.94 -17.10
N PRO A 197 1.25 -0.65 -17.82
CA PRO A 197 1.16 0.55 -18.64
C PRO A 197 1.35 1.77 -17.73
N LYS A 198 2.40 2.54 -17.99
CA LYS A 198 2.74 3.76 -17.25
C LYS A 198 2.77 4.93 -18.21
N CYS A 199 1.82 5.87 -18.04
CA CYS A 199 1.83 7.11 -18.80
C CYS A 199 3.10 7.90 -18.46
N ARG A 200 3.89 8.24 -19.49
CA ARG A 200 5.12 9.01 -19.36
C ARG A 200 5.09 10.19 -20.32
N THR A 201 5.80 11.25 -19.99
CA THR A 201 6.11 12.30 -20.97
C THR A 201 6.94 11.70 -22.11
N ALA A 202 6.55 11.96 -23.36
CA ALA A 202 7.30 11.54 -24.54
C ALA A 202 8.17 12.72 -25.03
N GLU A 203 7.63 13.57 -25.88
CA GLU A 203 8.30 14.80 -26.27
C GLU A 203 8.07 15.90 -25.23
N VAL A 204 9.06 16.76 -25.04
CA VAL A 204 8.96 17.91 -24.16
C VAL A 204 9.52 19.16 -24.84
N TRP A 205 8.87 20.27 -24.64
CA TRP A 205 9.30 21.57 -25.10
C TRP A 205 9.31 22.57 -23.95
N THR A 206 10.31 23.44 -23.96
CA THR A 206 10.49 24.48 -22.94
C THR A 206 10.92 25.74 -23.63
N ALA A 207 10.29 26.89 -23.35
CA ALA A 207 10.66 28.19 -23.89
C ALA A 207 12.10 28.54 -23.54
N ALA A 208 12.81 29.25 -24.43
CA ALA A 208 14.26 29.51 -24.32
C ALA A 208 14.66 30.24 -23.03
N ASP A 209 13.79 31.12 -22.52
CA ASP A 209 13.97 31.89 -21.30
C ASP A 209 13.60 31.10 -20.02
N ARG A 210 13.07 29.88 -20.14
CA ARG A 210 12.59 29.07 -19.03
C ARG A 210 13.48 27.85 -18.85
N LYS A 211 13.77 27.51 -17.59
CA LYS A 211 14.59 26.31 -17.25
C LYS A 211 13.85 25.30 -16.37
N ARG A 212 12.86 25.76 -15.67
CA ARG A 212 12.13 24.95 -14.67
C ARG A 212 10.68 25.38 -14.59
N VAL A 213 9.83 24.40 -14.35
CA VAL A 213 8.41 24.57 -14.06
C VAL A 213 8.25 25.05 -12.62
N LEU A 214 7.52 26.13 -12.43
CA LEU A 214 7.21 26.75 -11.15
C LEU A 214 5.70 26.81 -10.90
N PRO A 215 5.24 26.94 -9.66
CA PRO A 215 3.83 27.24 -9.38
C PRO A 215 3.39 28.52 -10.10
N GLY A 216 2.20 28.49 -10.70
CA GLY A 216 1.65 29.57 -11.54
C GLY A 216 1.97 29.43 -13.03
N ASP A 217 2.92 28.58 -13.42
CA ASP A 217 3.18 28.32 -14.83
C ASP A 217 2.04 27.54 -15.48
N ARG A 218 1.93 27.65 -16.82
CA ARG A 218 1.06 26.83 -17.64
C ARG A 218 1.85 25.87 -18.49
N LEU A 219 1.38 24.62 -18.56
CA LEU A 219 1.94 23.53 -19.37
C LEU A 219 0.85 22.97 -20.26
N LEU A 220 1.11 22.86 -21.56
CA LEU A 220 0.23 22.19 -22.50
C LEU A 220 0.58 20.69 -22.59
N LEU A 221 -0.34 19.83 -22.19
CA LEU A 221 -0.29 18.40 -22.51
C LEU A 221 -0.96 18.16 -23.86
N CYS A 222 -0.14 17.87 -24.88
CA CYS A 222 -0.59 17.75 -26.25
C CYS A 222 -1.12 16.34 -26.56
N ARG A 223 -2.18 16.26 -27.35
CA ARG A 223 -2.76 14.99 -27.85
C ARG A 223 -1.84 14.29 -28.83
N SER A 224 -1.17 15.03 -29.70
CA SER A 224 -0.30 14.48 -30.75
C SER A 224 1.09 15.12 -30.71
N ALA A 225 1.31 16.21 -31.37
CA ALA A 225 2.57 16.93 -31.44
C ALA A 225 2.48 18.26 -30.67
N ILE A 226 3.62 18.75 -30.19
CA ILE A 226 3.70 20.06 -29.57
C ILE A 226 3.61 21.10 -30.72
N PRO A 227 2.62 22.01 -30.68
CA PRO A 227 2.43 23.00 -31.77
C PRO A 227 3.64 23.91 -31.93
N GLU A 228 4.00 24.22 -33.17
CA GLU A 228 4.94 25.30 -33.46
C GLU A 228 4.36 26.62 -32.95
N GLY A 229 5.15 27.38 -32.18
CA GLY A 229 4.67 28.60 -31.55
C GLY A 229 3.78 28.37 -30.31
N ASN A 230 4.00 27.28 -29.60
CA ASN A 230 3.30 27.04 -28.33
C ASN A 230 3.28 28.28 -27.44
N ARG A 231 2.08 28.78 -27.15
CA ARG A 231 1.87 30.02 -26.38
C ARG A 231 2.18 29.88 -24.88
N PHE A 232 2.37 28.65 -24.38
CA PHE A 232 2.70 28.36 -22.99
C PHE A 232 4.20 28.09 -22.85
N PRO A 233 4.81 28.40 -21.69
CA PRO A 233 6.25 28.21 -21.49
C PRO A 233 6.70 26.76 -21.49
N PHE A 234 5.77 25.80 -21.38
CA PHE A 234 6.03 24.38 -21.36
C PHE A 234 5.01 23.61 -22.21
N GLY A 235 5.49 22.59 -22.88
CA GLY A 235 4.67 21.64 -23.65
C GLY A 235 5.18 20.22 -23.45
N ALA A 236 4.29 19.23 -23.45
CA ALA A 236 4.66 17.82 -23.42
C ALA A 236 3.62 16.99 -24.17
N THR A 237 4.08 15.91 -24.80
CA THR A 237 3.22 14.80 -25.21
C THR A 237 3.31 13.66 -24.22
N CYS A 238 2.38 12.71 -24.29
CA CYS A 238 2.34 11.51 -23.43
C CYS A 238 2.54 10.24 -24.24
N SER A 239 3.18 9.23 -23.65
CA SER A 239 3.28 7.88 -24.22
C SER A 239 1.92 7.17 -24.37
N MET A 240 0.88 7.70 -23.73
CA MET A 240 -0.50 7.20 -23.76
C MET A 240 -1.43 8.39 -24.02
N PRO A 241 -1.55 8.88 -25.26
CA PRO A 241 -2.32 10.08 -25.57
C PRO A 241 -3.80 9.98 -25.24
N GLU A 242 -4.38 8.78 -25.23
CA GLU A 242 -5.77 8.52 -24.83
C GLU A 242 -6.08 8.92 -23.40
N VAL A 243 -5.07 9.10 -22.55
CA VAL A 243 -5.25 9.59 -21.17
C VAL A 243 -5.75 11.03 -21.19
N ILE A 244 -5.33 11.84 -22.17
CA ILE A 244 -5.73 13.25 -22.29
C ILE A 244 -7.24 13.36 -22.53
N ASP A 245 -7.81 12.44 -23.29
CA ASP A 245 -9.25 12.39 -23.59
C ASP A 245 -10.11 12.07 -22.36
N ARG A 246 -9.50 11.51 -21.34
CA ARG A 246 -10.17 11.20 -20.06
C ARG A 246 -10.03 12.32 -19.02
N LEU A 247 -9.24 13.35 -19.30
CA LEU A 247 -9.11 14.49 -18.41
C LEU A 247 -10.39 15.36 -18.44
N ALA A 248 -10.70 15.94 -17.32
CA ALA A 248 -11.75 16.95 -17.18
C ALA A 248 -11.14 18.23 -16.57
N VAL A 249 -11.73 19.39 -16.86
CA VAL A 249 -11.37 20.65 -16.19
C VAL A 249 -11.47 20.46 -14.68
N GLY A 250 -10.43 20.89 -13.96
CA GLY A 250 -10.30 20.69 -12.52
C GLY A 250 -9.60 19.39 -12.11
N ALA A 251 -9.37 18.43 -13.02
CA ALA A 251 -8.60 17.21 -12.71
C ALA A 251 -7.15 17.55 -12.31
N ARG A 252 -6.61 16.79 -11.36
CA ARG A 252 -5.21 16.94 -10.95
C ARG A 252 -4.31 16.00 -11.74
N VAL A 253 -3.19 16.54 -12.24
CA VAL A 253 -2.16 15.79 -12.94
C VAL A 253 -0.84 15.91 -12.17
N TYR A 254 -0.20 14.79 -11.94
CA TYR A 254 1.09 14.69 -11.28
C TYR A 254 2.14 14.25 -12.30
N VAL A 255 3.30 14.86 -12.28
CA VAL A 255 4.39 14.56 -13.22
C VAL A 255 5.69 14.30 -12.47
N ASP A 256 6.48 13.32 -12.95
CA ASP A 256 7.77 12.89 -12.40
C ASP A 256 7.60 12.47 -10.91
N ASP A 257 6.73 11.50 -10.65
CA ASP A 257 6.38 11.02 -9.32
C ASP A 257 5.97 12.15 -8.34
N GLY A 258 5.27 13.17 -8.89
CA GLY A 258 4.77 14.30 -8.12
C GLY A 258 5.82 15.36 -7.81
N ARG A 259 6.94 15.43 -8.54
CA ARG A 259 7.91 16.54 -8.45
C ARG A 259 7.28 17.87 -8.77
N PHE A 260 6.29 17.87 -9.66
CA PHE A 260 5.35 18.96 -9.80
C PHE A 260 3.95 18.43 -10.09
N ALA A 261 2.97 19.25 -9.84
CA ALA A 261 1.56 18.92 -10.05
C ALA A 261 0.80 20.16 -10.49
N GLY A 262 -0.16 19.95 -11.37
CA GLY A 262 -1.06 20.98 -11.85
C GLY A 262 -2.50 20.52 -11.87
N ARG A 263 -3.37 21.47 -12.11
CA ARG A 263 -4.80 21.25 -12.34
C ARG A 263 -5.11 21.59 -13.79
N VAL A 264 -5.96 20.82 -14.41
CA VAL A 264 -6.48 21.10 -15.75
C VAL A 264 -7.29 22.39 -15.69
N ASP A 265 -6.78 23.45 -16.33
CA ASP A 265 -7.40 24.79 -16.43
C ASP A 265 -8.38 24.84 -17.60
N SER A 266 -7.97 24.29 -18.75
CA SER A 266 -8.80 24.19 -19.96
C SER A 266 -8.42 22.99 -20.80
N ILE A 267 -9.33 22.58 -21.69
CA ILE A 267 -9.13 21.52 -22.69
C ILE A 267 -9.59 22.04 -24.01
N ASP A 268 -8.77 21.90 -25.05
CA ASP A 268 -9.09 22.24 -26.45
C ASP A 268 -8.63 21.13 -27.41
N GLU A 269 -8.66 21.40 -28.73
CA GLU A 269 -8.25 20.46 -29.76
C GLU A 269 -6.76 20.09 -29.64
N ALA A 270 -5.90 20.99 -29.20
CA ALA A 270 -4.47 20.75 -29.05
C ALA A 270 -4.16 19.85 -27.84
N GLY A 271 -4.99 19.90 -26.79
CA GLY A 271 -4.82 19.08 -25.59
C GLY A 271 -5.37 19.72 -24.33
N ALA A 272 -4.74 19.42 -23.19
CA ALA A 272 -5.11 19.93 -21.88
C ALA A 272 -4.07 20.93 -21.36
N VAL A 273 -4.52 22.11 -20.95
CA VAL A 273 -3.69 23.13 -20.31
C VAL A 273 -3.68 22.89 -18.82
N LEU A 274 -2.53 22.68 -18.23
CA LEU A 274 -2.34 22.55 -16.79
C LEU A 274 -1.88 23.88 -16.19
N LEU A 275 -2.60 24.37 -15.18
CA LEU A 275 -2.08 25.39 -14.26
C LEU A 275 -1.28 24.67 -13.16
N ILE A 276 -0.01 24.97 -13.04
CA ILE A 276 0.88 24.33 -12.06
C ILE A 276 0.59 24.91 -10.68
N GLU A 277 0.12 24.05 -9.77
CA GLU A 277 -0.20 24.41 -8.39
C GLU A 277 0.98 24.14 -7.43
N ARG A 278 1.80 23.14 -7.76
CA ARG A 278 2.91 22.71 -6.89
C ARG A 278 4.13 22.31 -7.72
N ALA A 279 5.30 22.72 -7.26
CA ALA A 279 6.60 22.24 -7.72
C ALA A 279 7.59 22.21 -6.55
N LYS A 280 8.79 21.63 -6.75
CA LYS A 280 9.89 21.76 -5.78
C LYS A 280 10.24 23.23 -5.57
N VAL A 281 10.84 23.58 -4.42
CA VAL A 281 11.18 24.96 -4.02
C VAL A 281 11.92 25.74 -5.12
N HIS A 282 12.82 25.10 -5.85
CA HIS A 282 13.57 25.71 -6.95
C HIS A 282 13.04 25.30 -8.34
N GLY A 283 11.76 24.90 -8.41
CA GLY A 283 11.14 24.40 -9.63
C GLY A 283 11.60 22.98 -10.03
N ALA A 284 10.87 22.38 -10.96
CA ALA A 284 11.16 21.06 -11.51
C ALA A 284 11.52 21.14 -12.99
N LYS A 285 12.48 20.36 -13.46
CA LYS A 285 12.76 20.24 -14.90
C LYS A 285 11.70 19.35 -15.54
N LEU A 286 11.11 19.85 -16.62
CA LEU A 286 10.33 19.01 -17.53
C LEU A 286 11.31 18.16 -18.35
N LYS A 287 11.13 16.85 -18.35
CA LYS A 287 12.00 15.90 -19.05
C LYS A 287 11.16 14.82 -19.73
N PRO A 288 11.64 14.23 -20.83
CA PRO A 288 11.02 13.04 -21.41
C PRO A 288 11.13 11.85 -20.48
N GLU A 289 10.32 10.82 -20.72
CA GLU A 289 10.26 9.53 -20.03
C GLU A 289 9.94 9.62 -18.51
N LYS A 290 9.28 10.68 -18.08
CA LYS A 290 8.82 10.86 -16.68
C LYS A 290 7.33 10.57 -16.56
N ALA A 291 6.98 9.82 -15.49
CA ALA A 291 5.59 9.47 -15.16
C ALA A 291 4.89 10.56 -14.36
#